data_b4dd764f912f4b123f2c87cc2157b00e
#
_entry.id   b4dd764f912f4b123f2c87cc2157b00e
#
_cell.length_a   1.000
_cell.length_b   1.000
_cell.length_c   1.000
_cell.angle_alpha   90.00
_cell.angle_beta   90.00
_cell.angle_gamma   90.00
#
_symmetry.space_group_name_H-M   'P 1'
#
loop_
_entity.id
_entity.type
_entity.pdbx_description
1 polymer ?
#
loop_
_entity_poly.entity_id
_entity_poly.type
_entity_poly.pdbx_seq_one_letter_code
_entity_poly.pdbx_strand_id
1 'polypeptide(L)'
;MDYKKTYEAWLSNPYFDADTKKELESIAGDENEIKERFYADLEFGTAGLRGIIGAGTNRMNVYTVRKATQGLANYIIKQNGQKKGVAIAFDSRRMSPEFADEAACCLAANGIKAYVFESLRPTPELSFAVRELGCISGINITASHLSLIHI
;
A
#
# COMPACT_ATOMS: atom_id res chain seq x y z
N MET A 1 -10.81 -17.46 -6.85
CA MET A 1 -11.65 -16.32 -6.43
C MET A 1 -12.69 -16.03 -7.51
N ASP A 2 -13.95 -15.84 -7.14
CA ASP A 2 -14.98 -15.44 -8.12
C ASP A 2 -14.87 -13.93 -8.34
N TYR A 3 -14.17 -13.55 -9.41
CA TYR A 3 -13.85 -12.14 -9.70
C TYR A 3 -15.09 -11.27 -9.90
N LYS A 4 -16.20 -11.83 -10.44
CA LYS A 4 -17.46 -11.09 -10.63
C LYS A 4 -18.10 -10.73 -9.30
N LYS A 5 -18.18 -11.69 -8.37
CA LYS A 5 -18.70 -11.43 -7.01
C LYS A 5 -17.84 -10.41 -6.26
N THR A 6 -16.53 -10.46 -6.42
CA THR A 6 -15.63 -9.51 -5.80
C THR A 6 -15.81 -8.10 -6.37
N TYR A 7 -15.95 -7.98 -7.69
CA TYR A 7 -16.25 -6.72 -8.37
C TYR A 7 -17.58 -6.11 -7.89
N GLU A 8 -18.66 -6.91 -7.85
CA GLU A 8 -19.97 -6.48 -7.37
C GLU A 8 -19.93 -6.05 -5.89
N ALA A 9 -19.17 -6.79 -5.07
CA ALA A 9 -18.96 -6.43 -3.66
C ALA A 9 -18.26 -5.08 -3.50
N TRP A 10 -17.28 -4.76 -4.35
CA TRP A 10 -16.61 -3.46 -4.32
C TRP A 10 -17.54 -2.31 -4.72
N LEU A 11 -18.43 -2.54 -5.69
CA LEU A 11 -19.42 -1.53 -6.09
C LEU A 11 -20.47 -1.27 -5.02
N SER A 12 -20.95 -2.30 -4.34
CA SER A 12 -22.06 -2.20 -3.38
C SER A 12 -21.63 -1.82 -1.98
N ASN A 13 -20.41 -2.15 -1.56
CA ASN A 13 -19.97 -1.92 -0.20
C ASN A 13 -19.68 -0.44 0.06
N PRO A 14 -20.27 0.17 1.12
CA PRO A 14 -20.04 1.57 1.46
C PRO A 14 -18.60 1.87 1.95
N TYR A 15 -17.80 0.86 2.24
CA TYR A 15 -16.39 1.02 2.61
C TYR A 15 -15.55 1.64 1.48
N PHE A 16 -15.89 1.38 0.22
CA PHE A 16 -15.18 1.93 -0.93
C PHE A 16 -15.70 3.32 -1.29
N ASP A 17 -14.78 4.23 -1.57
CA ASP A 17 -15.10 5.61 -1.89
C ASP A 17 -15.77 5.77 -3.27
N ALA A 18 -16.33 6.98 -3.50
CA ALA A 18 -17.08 7.30 -4.71
C ALA A 18 -16.20 7.26 -5.98
N ASP A 19 -14.94 7.68 -5.89
CA ASP A 19 -14.03 7.70 -7.04
C ASP A 19 -13.66 6.29 -7.47
N THR A 20 -13.38 5.40 -6.49
CA THR A 20 -13.16 3.97 -6.72
C THR A 20 -14.36 3.33 -7.41
N LYS A 21 -15.58 3.61 -6.94
CA LYS A 21 -16.82 3.08 -7.55
C LYS A 21 -17.02 3.59 -8.96
N LYS A 22 -16.81 4.89 -9.18
CA LYS A 22 -16.91 5.50 -10.51
C LYS A 22 -15.91 4.91 -11.50
N GLU A 23 -14.67 4.64 -11.05
CA GLU A 23 -13.68 3.94 -11.86
C GLU A 23 -14.15 2.53 -12.23
N LEU A 24 -14.70 1.77 -11.28
CA LEU A 24 -15.23 0.44 -11.52
C LEU A 24 -16.49 0.44 -12.44
N GLU A 25 -17.36 1.42 -12.27
CA GLU A 25 -18.52 1.59 -13.17
C GLU A 25 -18.10 1.86 -14.62
N SER A 26 -16.98 2.56 -14.82
CA SER A 26 -16.47 2.86 -16.17
C SER A 26 -16.02 1.62 -16.95
N ILE A 27 -15.73 0.52 -16.27
CA ILE A 27 -15.32 -0.77 -16.86
C ILE A 27 -16.44 -1.83 -16.87
N ALA A 28 -17.67 -1.48 -16.49
CA ALA A 28 -18.79 -2.44 -16.32
C ALA A 28 -19.07 -3.32 -17.53
N GLY A 29 -18.75 -2.83 -18.74
CA GLY A 29 -18.91 -3.60 -20.00
C GLY A 29 -17.68 -4.38 -20.45
N ASP A 30 -16.55 -4.25 -19.75
CA ASP A 30 -15.27 -4.89 -20.09
C ASP A 30 -14.96 -6.05 -19.14
N GLU A 31 -15.39 -7.25 -19.53
CA GLU A 31 -15.19 -8.46 -18.73
C GLU A 31 -13.71 -8.81 -18.54
N ASN A 32 -12.85 -8.51 -19.53
CA ASN A 32 -11.42 -8.78 -19.44
C ASN A 32 -10.77 -7.87 -18.40
N GLU A 33 -11.08 -6.59 -18.41
CA GLU A 33 -10.58 -5.61 -17.45
C GLU A 33 -11.08 -5.93 -16.02
N ILE A 34 -12.35 -6.30 -15.85
CA ILE A 34 -12.89 -6.74 -14.56
C ILE A 34 -12.13 -7.97 -14.05
N LYS A 35 -11.91 -8.95 -14.92
CA LYS A 35 -11.16 -10.16 -14.56
C LYS A 35 -9.72 -9.82 -14.14
N GLU A 36 -9.01 -9.03 -14.93
CA GLU A 36 -7.64 -8.60 -14.63
C GLU A 36 -7.51 -7.91 -13.26
N ARG A 37 -8.51 -7.13 -12.88
CA ARG A 37 -8.50 -6.39 -11.62
C ARG A 37 -8.89 -7.23 -10.40
N PHE A 38 -9.61 -8.33 -10.58
CA PHE A 38 -10.22 -9.09 -9.48
C PHE A 38 -9.94 -10.59 -9.46
N TYR A 39 -9.16 -11.15 -10.42
CA TYR A 39 -8.91 -12.58 -10.46
C TYR A 39 -8.05 -13.09 -9.29
N ALA A 40 -7.25 -12.21 -8.69
CA ALA A 40 -6.38 -12.50 -7.58
C ALA A 40 -6.21 -11.27 -6.66
N ASP A 41 -5.67 -11.49 -5.47
CA ASP A 41 -5.11 -10.42 -4.64
C ASP A 41 -3.67 -10.11 -5.09
N LEU A 42 -3.22 -8.87 -4.86
CA LEU A 42 -1.80 -8.55 -4.97
C LEU A 42 -1.00 -9.36 -3.94
N GLU A 43 0.10 -9.95 -4.40
CA GLU A 43 1.00 -10.73 -3.57
C GLU A 43 2.38 -10.07 -3.48
N PHE A 44 3.05 -10.29 -2.35
CA PHE A 44 4.44 -9.88 -2.18
C PHE A 44 5.36 -10.77 -3.01
N GLY A 45 6.06 -10.16 -3.96
CA GLY A 45 7.18 -10.79 -4.65
C GLY A 45 8.51 -10.51 -3.94
N THR A 46 9.62 -10.93 -4.57
CA THR A 46 10.99 -10.73 -4.07
C THR A 46 11.34 -9.25 -3.87
N ALA A 47 10.76 -8.38 -4.69
CA ALA A 47 10.99 -6.92 -4.65
C ALA A 47 9.84 -6.14 -3.98
N GLY A 48 9.05 -6.78 -3.15
CA GLY A 48 7.92 -6.16 -2.46
C GLY A 48 6.57 -6.31 -3.17
N LEU A 49 5.57 -5.57 -2.72
CA LEU A 49 4.24 -5.53 -3.31
C LEU A 49 4.25 -4.60 -4.54
N ARG A 50 3.88 -5.12 -5.70
CA ARG A 50 3.91 -4.38 -6.98
C ARG A 50 2.61 -4.55 -7.74
N GLY A 51 2.13 -3.47 -8.35
CA GLY A 51 0.91 -3.50 -9.15
C GLY A 51 0.65 -2.20 -9.89
N ILE A 52 -0.24 -2.25 -10.85
CA ILE A 52 -0.75 -1.06 -11.56
C ILE A 52 -1.65 -0.29 -10.59
N ILE A 53 -1.56 1.04 -10.58
CA ILE A 53 -2.45 1.89 -9.77
C ILE A 53 -3.86 1.85 -10.35
N GLY A 54 -4.86 1.57 -9.52
CA GLY A 54 -6.26 1.54 -9.90
C GLY A 54 -7.13 0.75 -8.91
N ALA A 55 -8.44 0.79 -9.14
CA ALA A 55 -9.41 0.04 -8.35
C ALA A 55 -9.34 -1.48 -8.65
N GLY A 56 -9.40 -2.29 -7.61
CA GLY A 56 -9.38 -3.76 -7.70
C GLY A 56 -8.41 -4.42 -6.71
N THR A 57 -8.63 -5.70 -6.45
CA THR A 57 -7.79 -6.50 -5.53
C THR A 57 -6.41 -6.77 -6.10
N ASN A 58 -6.29 -6.86 -7.43
CA ASN A 58 -5.02 -7.04 -8.16
C ASN A 58 -4.47 -5.71 -8.69
N ARG A 59 -4.71 -4.64 -7.95
CA ARG A 59 -4.24 -3.28 -8.28
C ARG A 59 -3.67 -2.61 -7.03
N MET A 60 -2.77 -1.64 -7.23
CA MET A 60 -2.24 -0.82 -6.16
C MET A 60 -3.21 0.34 -5.89
N ASN A 61 -3.76 0.37 -4.71
CA ASN A 61 -4.68 1.40 -4.22
C ASN A 61 -4.62 1.49 -2.69
N VAL A 62 -5.32 2.44 -2.11
CA VAL A 62 -5.33 2.64 -0.65
C VAL A 62 -5.80 1.40 0.11
N TYR A 63 -6.72 0.63 -0.44
CA TYR A 63 -7.27 -0.57 0.21
C TYR A 63 -6.27 -1.73 0.21
N THR A 64 -5.55 -1.95 -0.88
CA THR A 64 -4.50 -2.98 -0.96
C THR A 64 -3.28 -2.59 -0.13
N VAL A 65 -2.94 -1.29 -0.04
CA VAL A 65 -1.91 -0.77 0.87
C VAL A 65 -2.31 -0.99 2.33
N ARG A 66 -3.56 -0.65 2.72
CA ARG A 66 -4.08 -0.92 4.07
C ARG A 66 -4.02 -2.41 4.42
N LYS A 67 -4.46 -3.28 3.50
CA LYS A 67 -4.43 -4.74 3.70
C LYS A 67 -3.00 -5.24 3.95
N ALA A 68 -2.05 -4.83 3.13
CA ALA A 68 -0.64 -5.18 3.27
C ALA A 68 -0.05 -4.65 4.58
N THR A 69 -0.34 -3.39 4.91
CA THR A 69 0.13 -2.75 6.15
C THR A 69 -0.49 -3.40 7.39
N GLN A 70 -1.76 -3.81 7.33
CA GLN A 70 -2.39 -4.57 8.42
C GLN A 70 -1.69 -5.91 8.65
N GLY A 71 -1.27 -6.60 7.58
CA GLY A 71 -0.45 -7.82 7.70
C GLY A 71 0.88 -7.56 8.42
N LEU A 72 1.57 -6.48 8.08
CA LEU A 72 2.79 -6.06 8.78
C LEU A 72 2.49 -5.69 10.24
N ALA A 73 1.41 -4.95 10.51
CA ALA A 73 0.99 -4.58 11.86
C ALA A 73 0.75 -5.81 12.73
N ASN A 74 0.04 -6.81 12.22
CA ASN A 74 -0.21 -8.07 12.91
C ASN A 74 1.10 -8.80 13.25
N TYR A 75 2.06 -8.81 12.34
CA TYR A 75 3.37 -9.38 12.57
C TYR A 75 4.14 -8.64 13.66
N ILE A 76 4.17 -7.30 13.63
CA ILE A 76 4.83 -6.45 14.63
C ILE A 76 4.23 -6.66 16.01
N ILE A 77 2.90 -6.72 16.11
CA ILE A 77 2.19 -6.99 17.37
C ILE A 77 2.59 -8.35 17.94
N LYS A 78 2.64 -9.38 17.10
CA LYS A 78 3.09 -10.72 17.50
C LYS A 78 4.52 -10.75 18.04
N GLN A 79 5.38 -9.83 17.58
CA GLN A 79 6.76 -9.65 18.05
C GLN A 79 6.88 -8.69 19.24
N ASN A 80 5.78 -8.14 19.76
CA ASN A 80 5.76 -7.09 20.80
C ASN A 80 6.59 -5.84 20.42
N GLY A 81 6.61 -5.51 19.12
CA GLY A 81 7.45 -4.46 18.56
C GLY A 81 6.80 -3.08 18.41
N GLN A 82 5.55 -2.90 18.89
CA GLN A 82 4.75 -1.69 18.65
C GLN A 82 5.46 -0.39 19.05
N LYS A 83 6.17 -0.41 20.18
CA LYS A 83 6.89 0.77 20.72
C LYS A 83 8.13 1.15 19.90
N LYS A 84 8.74 0.20 19.18
CA LYS A 84 9.89 0.48 18.32
C LYS A 84 9.50 1.28 17.08
N GLY A 85 8.30 1.05 16.58
CA GLY A 85 7.76 1.79 15.44
C GLY A 85 8.28 1.33 14.09
N VAL A 86 7.77 2.01 13.06
CA VAL A 86 8.09 1.76 11.64
C VAL A 86 8.45 3.08 10.98
N ALA A 87 9.56 3.13 10.25
CA ALA A 87 9.91 4.28 9.42
C ALA A 87 9.33 4.12 8.02
N ILE A 88 8.81 5.20 7.44
CA ILE A 88 8.15 5.19 6.12
C ILE A 88 8.78 6.27 5.26
N ALA A 89 9.32 5.87 4.11
CA ALA A 89 9.81 6.76 3.07
C ALA A 89 8.99 6.59 1.79
N PHE A 90 8.95 7.63 0.99
CA PHE A 90 8.24 7.65 -0.29
C PHE A 90 9.03 8.44 -1.34
N ASP A 91 8.74 8.17 -2.61
CA ASP A 91 9.34 8.86 -3.74
C ASP A 91 8.41 9.95 -4.32
N SER A 92 8.82 10.57 -5.43
CA SER A 92 8.07 11.63 -6.10
C SER A 92 6.93 11.15 -7.01
N ARG A 93 6.68 9.85 -7.05
CA ARG A 93 5.68 9.30 -7.97
C ARG A 93 4.27 9.57 -7.49
N ARG A 94 3.35 9.56 -8.46
CA ARG A 94 1.92 9.70 -8.22
C ARG A 94 1.47 8.69 -7.16
N MET A 95 0.70 9.13 -6.18
CA MET A 95 0.13 8.37 -5.07
C MET A 95 1.14 7.88 -4.03
N SER A 96 2.46 8.10 -4.20
CA SER A 96 3.43 7.65 -3.19
C SER A 96 3.26 8.33 -1.83
N PRO A 97 3.04 9.65 -1.75
CA PRO A 97 2.73 10.31 -0.47
C PRO A 97 1.43 9.79 0.16
N GLU A 98 0.36 9.65 -0.64
CA GLU A 98 -0.94 9.19 -0.16
C GLU A 98 -0.87 7.77 0.37
N PHE A 99 -0.14 6.88 -0.29
CA PHE A 99 0.09 5.52 0.19
C PHE A 99 0.94 5.48 1.46
N ALA A 100 1.91 6.39 1.61
CA ALA A 100 2.69 6.52 2.84
C ALA A 100 1.82 6.95 4.02
N ASP A 101 0.94 7.93 3.81
CA ASP A 101 -0.02 8.39 4.82
C ASP A 101 -1.01 7.28 5.22
N GLU A 102 -1.54 6.54 4.25
CA GLU A 102 -2.43 5.42 4.50
C GLU A 102 -1.75 4.29 5.31
N ALA A 103 -0.50 3.98 4.98
CA ALA A 103 0.27 3.01 5.75
C ALA A 103 0.52 3.51 7.19
N ALA A 104 0.87 4.78 7.36
CA ALA A 104 1.07 5.38 8.68
C ALA A 104 -0.21 5.36 9.52
N CYS A 105 -1.35 5.74 8.94
CA CYS A 105 -2.65 5.71 9.61
C CYS A 105 -3.04 4.28 10.02
N CYS A 106 -2.82 3.30 9.15
CA CYS A 106 -3.09 1.89 9.46
C CYS A 106 -2.22 1.39 10.64
N LEU A 107 -0.93 1.72 10.65
CA LEU A 107 -0.03 1.38 11.77
C LEU A 107 -0.46 2.06 13.07
N ALA A 108 -0.78 3.35 13.02
CA ALA A 108 -1.23 4.12 14.17
C ALA A 108 -2.54 3.57 14.76
N ALA A 109 -3.49 3.17 13.91
CA ALA A 109 -4.72 2.52 14.34
C ALA A 109 -4.50 1.19 15.07
N ASN A 110 -3.38 0.53 14.81
CA ASN A 110 -2.93 -0.68 15.52
C ASN A 110 -2.03 -0.39 16.74
N GLY A 111 -1.89 0.85 17.13
CA GLY A 111 -1.04 1.26 18.27
C GLY A 111 0.46 1.17 17.98
N ILE A 112 0.86 1.14 16.71
CA ILE A 112 2.24 1.08 16.27
C ILE A 112 2.70 2.49 15.88
N LYS A 113 3.82 2.92 16.44
CA LYS A 113 4.42 4.21 16.14
C LYS A 113 4.90 4.25 14.69
N ALA A 114 4.49 5.27 13.93
CA ALA A 114 4.93 5.48 12.55
C ALA A 114 5.74 6.77 12.44
N TYR A 115 6.88 6.70 11.77
CA TYR A 115 7.75 7.84 11.44
C TYR A 115 7.70 8.04 9.93
N VAL A 116 7.05 9.09 9.47
CA VAL A 116 6.96 9.42 8.05
C VAL A 116 7.91 10.58 7.76
N PHE A 117 8.70 10.47 6.71
CA PHE A 117 9.53 11.59 6.27
C PHE A 117 8.65 12.76 5.79
N GLU A 118 9.04 13.98 6.10
CA GLU A 118 8.32 15.21 5.71
C GLU A 118 8.28 15.42 4.20
N SER A 119 9.29 14.89 3.49
CA SER A 119 9.41 14.98 2.03
C SER A 119 9.99 13.68 1.47
N LEU A 120 9.98 13.54 0.16
CA LEU A 120 10.55 12.38 -0.52
C LEU A 120 12.00 12.12 -0.08
N ARG A 121 12.36 10.86 0.10
CA ARG A 121 13.70 10.42 0.50
C ARG A 121 14.09 9.14 -0.23
N PRO A 122 15.37 8.98 -0.56
CA PRO A 122 15.88 7.76 -1.18
C PRO A 122 15.94 6.59 -0.19
N THR A 123 15.91 5.38 -0.72
CA THR A 123 15.96 4.12 0.05
C THR A 123 17.11 4.06 1.08
N PRO A 124 18.36 4.53 0.80
CA PRO A 124 19.42 4.53 1.79
C PRO A 124 19.10 5.35 3.06
N GLU A 125 18.42 6.48 2.93
CA GLU A 125 17.99 7.28 4.10
C GLU A 125 16.97 6.53 4.94
N LEU A 126 16.04 5.80 4.34
CA LEU A 126 15.12 4.93 5.07
C LEU A 126 15.88 3.86 5.86
N SER A 127 16.82 3.19 5.23
CA SER A 127 17.65 2.17 5.90
C SER A 127 18.45 2.76 7.08
N PHE A 128 18.96 3.96 6.94
CA PHE A 128 19.62 4.69 8.03
C PHE A 128 18.63 5.03 9.15
N ALA A 129 17.46 5.60 8.80
CA ALA A 129 16.45 6.00 9.78
C ALA A 129 15.94 4.82 10.62
N VAL A 130 15.71 3.66 10.01
CA VAL A 130 15.30 2.45 10.73
C VAL A 130 16.27 2.09 11.84
N ARG A 131 17.58 2.20 11.59
CA ARG A 131 18.63 1.91 12.57
C ARG A 131 18.79 3.02 13.61
N GLU A 132 18.81 4.26 13.17
CA GLU A 132 19.00 5.43 14.03
C GLU A 132 17.85 5.61 15.03
N LEU A 133 16.60 5.42 14.57
CA LEU A 133 15.41 5.51 15.39
C LEU A 133 15.09 4.22 16.15
N GLY A 134 15.85 3.15 15.93
CA GLY A 134 15.60 1.84 16.55
C GLY A 134 14.27 1.21 16.13
N CYS A 135 13.81 1.50 14.91
CA CYS A 135 12.56 0.95 14.38
C CYS A 135 12.65 -0.57 14.17
N ILE A 136 11.51 -1.26 14.32
CA ILE A 136 11.42 -2.70 14.07
C ILE A 136 11.36 -3.02 12.57
N SER A 137 10.87 -2.08 11.76
CA SER A 137 10.71 -2.24 10.31
C SER A 137 10.74 -0.90 9.59
N GLY A 138 10.82 -0.95 8.27
CA GLY A 138 10.67 0.19 7.38
C GLY A 138 9.77 -0.14 6.19
N ILE A 139 9.05 0.86 5.69
CA ILE A 139 8.25 0.79 4.49
C ILE A 139 8.81 1.80 3.49
N ASN A 140 9.08 1.36 2.28
CA ASN A 140 9.49 2.21 1.18
C ASN A 140 8.43 2.20 0.08
N ILE A 141 7.78 3.32 -0.13
CA ILE A 141 6.79 3.50 -1.20
C ILE A 141 7.51 4.05 -2.43
N THR A 142 7.88 3.15 -3.32
CA THR A 142 8.64 3.50 -4.52
C THR A 142 8.36 2.53 -5.66
N ALA A 143 8.52 2.96 -6.90
CA ALA A 143 8.47 2.06 -8.04
C ALA A 143 9.85 1.52 -8.45
N SER A 144 10.93 2.06 -7.91
CA SER A 144 12.30 1.61 -8.18
C SER A 144 13.22 1.89 -7.02
N HIS A 145 14.13 0.95 -6.72
CA HIS A 145 15.24 1.15 -5.79
C HIS A 145 16.44 1.83 -6.44
N LEU A 146 16.40 2.04 -7.76
CA LEU A 146 17.44 2.75 -8.51
C LEU A 146 17.25 4.26 -8.36
N SER A 147 18.36 5.00 -8.46
CA SER A 147 18.32 6.47 -8.43
C SER A 147 17.42 7.03 -9.52
N LEU A 148 16.54 7.96 -9.17
CA LEU A 148 15.67 8.68 -10.10
C LEU A 148 16.39 9.88 -10.75
N ILE A 149 17.70 10.02 -10.58
CA ILE A 149 18.49 11.17 -11.03
C ILE A 149 18.51 11.33 -12.56
N HIS A 150 18.12 10.29 -13.30
CA HIS A 150 18.16 10.28 -14.77
C HIS A 150 16.78 10.34 -15.43
N ILE A 151 15.78 10.82 -14.72
CA ILE A 151 14.44 11.03 -15.29
C ILE A 151 14.22 12.50 -15.57
#